data_a2cca7e76fe11c8a672b0b3a9b56d6b8
#
_entry.id   a2cca7e76fe11c8a672b0b3a9b56d6b8
#
_cell.length_a   1.000
_cell.length_b   1.000
_cell.length_c   1.000
_cell.angle_alpha   90.00
_cell.angle_beta   90.00
_cell.angle_gamma   90.00
#
_symmetry.space_group_name_H-M   'P 1'
#
loop_
_entity.id
_entity.type
_entity.pdbx_description
1 polymer ?
#
loop_
_entity_poly.entity_id
_entity_poly.type
_entity_poly.pdbx_seq_one_letter_code
_entity_poly.pdbx_strand_id
1 'polypeptide(L)'
;MAADTSVVKPVDAPPLTPLALKSRLAATPTAAPKYSVTVKNGAGQPVLLADPRASRALVALMNVHAVNGGAACHWGGPAAFAEIMSAIHGLIFATTGRTWHEAYNFANDAGHTENGVYAVRALYGFDGMTFDTLKGFRGIDSKLTGHGEAHLNPEGVLLSNGPLGSTLPQTQGLAIGDRIAKRDRVTIVTVSDGAAMEGEAKEAFAAIPGLAAKDKLNPFVMVVSDNDTKLSGRITKDSFSMQPTFSAMATLGWNVIKVENGHDLQAVYQAVEKAVAMAKANPKQPVCIWAKTIKGYGVKSTEENSSGGHGFPLANGEKIVEFVNEIFGGQTPAEFADWAKSLRVDWEKKDEAKKLKAAAAPAAAPSVKTDKIQAGMAKGAIKAAQEGLPVYSVSADVQGSTGISTFQKSFPDRFIEVGVAESNMISTGAGLAKCGFIPIVDTFGQFGVTKGNLPLTMAALSQAPVIAMFSHVGFQDAADGASHQATTYFAAVSSIPHTVVISPSCADEAE
;
A
#
# COMPACT_ATOMS: atom_id res chain seq x y z
N MET A 1 -17.82 12.27 -46.44
CA MET A 1 -17.58 10.84 -46.69
C MET A 1 -18.51 10.09 -45.75
N ALA A 2 -19.48 9.39 -46.28
CA ALA A 2 -20.35 8.53 -45.48
C ALA A 2 -19.50 7.36 -44.95
N ALA A 3 -19.54 7.10 -43.64
CA ALA A 3 -18.88 5.96 -43.05
C ALA A 3 -19.46 4.70 -43.69
N ASP A 4 -18.61 3.84 -44.22
CA ASP A 4 -18.99 2.52 -44.70
C ASP A 4 -19.49 1.70 -43.49
N THR A 5 -20.81 1.51 -43.40
CA THR A 5 -21.47 0.72 -42.38
C THR A 5 -21.54 -0.76 -42.77
N SER A 6 -20.62 -1.26 -43.59
CA SER A 6 -20.57 -2.69 -43.90
C SER A 6 -20.39 -3.44 -42.57
N VAL A 7 -21.38 -4.22 -42.18
CA VAL A 7 -21.36 -5.10 -41.02
C VAL A 7 -20.23 -6.10 -41.20
N VAL A 8 -19.14 -5.87 -40.46
CA VAL A 8 -17.99 -6.81 -40.42
C VAL A 8 -18.56 -8.15 -39.90
N LYS A 9 -18.62 -9.16 -40.77
CA LYS A 9 -19.04 -10.51 -40.36
C LYS A 9 -17.97 -11.08 -39.39
N PRO A 10 -18.42 -11.75 -38.31
CA PRO A 10 -17.47 -12.49 -37.46
C PRO A 10 -16.63 -13.44 -38.31
N VAL A 11 -15.35 -13.48 -38.05
CA VAL A 11 -14.42 -14.41 -38.70
C VAL A 11 -14.47 -15.72 -37.90
N ASP A 12 -14.65 -16.86 -38.60
CA ASP A 12 -14.50 -18.18 -37.98
C ASP A 12 -13.05 -18.34 -37.49
N ALA A 13 -12.87 -18.42 -36.19
CA ALA A 13 -11.58 -18.62 -35.56
C ALA A 13 -11.60 -19.91 -34.72
N PRO A 14 -10.46 -20.63 -34.65
CA PRO A 14 -10.37 -21.78 -33.75
C PRO A 14 -10.59 -21.36 -32.28
N PRO A 15 -11.02 -22.28 -31.40
CA PRO A 15 -11.18 -21.99 -29.98
C PRO A 15 -9.92 -21.38 -29.37
N LEU A 16 -10.08 -20.36 -28.53
CA LEU A 16 -8.96 -19.72 -27.83
C LEU A 16 -8.29 -20.73 -26.89
N THR A 17 -6.98 -20.94 -27.11
CA THR A 17 -6.15 -21.74 -26.20
C THR A 17 -5.13 -20.79 -25.56
N PRO A 18 -5.24 -20.50 -24.24
CA PRO A 18 -4.26 -19.69 -23.55
C PRO A 18 -2.86 -20.29 -23.63
N LEU A 19 -1.83 -19.46 -23.71
CA LEU A 19 -0.45 -19.91 -23.61
C LEU A 19 -0.25 -20.66 -22.29
N ALA A 20 0.49 -21.77 -22.35
CA ALA A 20 0.84 -22.57 -21.17
C ALA A 20 1.96 -21.87 -20.37
N LEU A 21 1.59 -20.83 -19.61
CA LEU A 21 2.51 -20.14 -18.71
C LEU A 21 2.61 -20.93 -17.40
N LYS A 22 3.83 -21.36 -17.06
CA LYS A 22 4.08 -22.03 -15.78
C LYS A 22 3.99 -21.02 -14.65
N SER A 23 3.14 -21.30 -13.65
CA SER A 23 3.14 -20.53 -12.42
C SER A 23 4.47 -20.70 -11.69
N ARG A 24 5.00 -19.60 -11.15
CA ARG A 24 6.16 -19.59 -10.25
C ARG A 24 5.76 -19.55 -8.77
N LEU A 25 4.45 -19.34 -8.48
CA LEU A 25 3.95 -19.32 -7.12
C LEU A 25 4.23 -20.66 -6.42
N ALA A 26 4.68 -20.58 -5.19
CA ALA A 26 4.98 -21.74 -4.37
C ALA A 26 3.73 -22.54 -4.04
N ALA A 27 3.92 -23.83 -3.78
CA ALA A 27 2.84 -24.75 -3.44
C ALA A 27 2.16 -24.41 -2.11
N THR A 28 1.01 -25.02 -1.86
CA THR A 28 0.31 -24.91 -0.57
C THR A 28 1.19 -25.40 0.58
N PRO A 29 1.36 -24.63 1.66
CA PRO A 29 2.04 -25.12 2.86
C PRO A 29 1.31 -26.34 3.43
N THR A 30 2.06 -27.33 3.88
CA THR A 30 1.50 -28.56 4.46
C THR A 30 1.43 -28.53 5.98
N ALA A 31 2.17 -27.62 6.62
CA ALA A 31 2.20 -27.47 8.08
C ALA A 31 1.07 -26.54 8.57
N ALA A 32 0.54 -26.84 9.74
CA ALA A 32 -0.28 -25.88 10.48
C ALA A 32 0.57 -24.66 10.86
N PRO A 33 -0.05 -23.48 11.06
CA PRO A 33 0.70 -22.28 11.44
C PRO A 33 1.36 -22.46 12.80
N LYS A 34 2.62 -22.06 12.89
CA LYS A 34 3.47 -22.25 14.10
C LYS A 34 2.86 -21.63 15.37
N TYR A 35 2.20 -20.49 15.23
CA TYR A 35 1.36 -19.87 16.27
C TYR A 35 -0.04 -19.74 15.71
N SER A 36 -1.02 -20.28 16.42
CA SER A 36 -2.38 -20.39 15.89
C SER A 36 -3.44 -20.06 16.91
N VAL A 37 -4.59 -19.64 16.37
CA VAL A 37 -5.85 -19.44 17.10
C VAL A 37 -6.90 -20.31 16.44
N THR A 38 -7.74 -20.96 17.23
CA THR A 38 -8.86 -21.75 16.73
C THR A 38 -10.10 -20.86 16.58
N VAL A 39 -10.65 -20.85 15.39
CA VAL A 39 -11.96 -20.26 15.09
C VAL A 39 -12.94 -21.33 14.61
N LYS A 40 -14.22 -21.01 14.46
CA LYS A 40 -15.24 -21.92 13.91
C LYS A 40 -15.61 -21.47 12.49
N ASN A 41 -15.65 -22.42 11.56
CA ASN A 41 -16.20 -22.19 10.24
C ASN A 41 -17.73 -22.04 10.26
N GLY A 42 -18.35 -21.76 9.13
CA GLY A 42 -19.81 -21.61 8.98
C GLY A 42 -20.62 -22.86 9.38
N ALA A 43 -19.98 -24.04 9.38
CA ALA A 43 -20.58 -25.31 9.85
C ALA A 43 -20.30 -25.58 11.35
N GLY A 44 -19.66 -24.65 12.06
CA GLY A 44 -19.32 -24.80 13.48
C GLY A 44 -18.09 -25.66 13.77
N GLN A 45 -17.36 -26.10 12.74
CA GLN A 45 -16.16 -26.93 12.88
C GLN A 45 -14.94 -26.07 13.21
N PRO A 46 -13.99 -26.56 14.04
CA PRO A 46 -12.80 -25.82 14.38
C PRO A 46 -11.84 -25.69 13.19
N VAL A 47 -11.27 -24.50 13.01
CA VAL A 47 -10.25 -24.18 12.01
C VAL A 47 -9.08 -23.49 12.71
N LEU A 48 -7.87 -23.94 12.43
CA LEU A 48 -6.64 -23.31 12.94
C LEU A 48 -6.20 -22.22 11.97
N LEU A 49 -6.08 -21.00 12.47
CA LEU A 49 -5.58 -19.84 11.73
C LEU A 49 -4.29 -19.33 12.37
N ALA A 50 -3.42 -18.69 11.61
CA ALA A 50 -2.27 -17.98 12.15
C ALA A 50 -2.73 -16.93 13.18
N ASP A 51 -2.05 -16.84 14.34
CA ASP A 51 -2.36 -15.84 15.36
C ASP A 51 -2.02 -14.44 14.84
N PRO A 52 -2.98 -13.51 14.71
CA PRO A 52 -2.71 -12.14 14.26
C PRO A 52 -1.72 -11.38 15.14
N ARG A 53 -1.64 -11.70 16.45
CA ARG A 53 -0.65 -11.12 17.36
C ARG A 53 0.76 -11.56 16.99
N ALA A 54 0.93 -12.83 16.63
CA ALA A 54 2.21 -13.35 16.14
C ALA A 54 2.60 -12.66 14.83
N SER A 55 1.67 -12.45 13.88
CA SER A 55 1.93 -11.69 12.64
C SER A 55 2.38 -10.27 12.95
N ARG A 56 1.71 -9.53 13.85
CA ARG A 56 2.10 -8.17 14.26
C ARG A 56 3.49 -8.16 14.90
N ALA A 57 3.78 -9.10 15.77
CA ALA A 57 5.09 -9.19 16.43
C ALA A 57 6.21 -9.48 15.42
N LEU A 58 5.99 -10.36 14.44
CA LEU A 58 6.94 -10.60 13.36
C LEU A 58 7.18 -9.35 12.51
N VAL A 59 6.12 -8.59 12.18
CA VAL A 59 6.25 -7.30 11.49
C VAL A 59 7.10 -6.32 12.30
N ALA A 60 6.87 -6.18 13.61
CA ALA A 60 7.67 -5.30 14.45
C ALA A 60 9.14 -5.73 14.50
N LEU A 61 9.41 -7.02 14.68
CA LEU A 61 10.77 -7.57 14.78
C LEU A 61 11.55 -7.44 13.47
N MET A 62 10.93 -7.77 12.31
CA MET A 62 11.59 -7.60 11.01
C MET A 62 11.85 -6.12 10.69
N ASN A 63 10.93 -5.23 11.06
CA ASN A 63 11.10 -3.81 10.87
C ASN A 63 12.31 -3.25 11.63
N VAL A 64 12.61 -3.74 12.85
CA VAL A 64 13.82 -3.31 13.59
C VAL A 64 15.10 -3.66 12.84
N HIS A 65 15.18 -4.82 12.17
CA HIS A 65 16.32 -5.14 11.32
C HIS A 65 16.48 -4.12 10.19
N ALA A 66 15.39 -3.77 9.51
CA ALA A 66 15.42 -2.83 8.40
C ALA A 66 15.77 -1.40 8.87
N VAL A 67 15.18 -0.89 9.96
CA VAL A 67 15.52 0.45 10.47
C VAL A 67 16.95 0.52 11.02
N ASN A 68 17.46 -0.56 11.59
CA ASN A 68 18.87 -0.66 11.99
C ASN A 68 19.83 -0.63 10.79
N GLY A 69 19.37 -1.00 9.59
CA GLY A 69 20.04 -0.86 8.32
C GLY A 69 19.84 0.51 7.65
N GLY A 70 19.04 1.40 8.24
CA GLY A 70 18.74 2.74 7.71
C GLY A 70 17.50 2.81 6.81
N ALA A 71 16.74 1.72 6.66
CA ALA A 71 15.52 1.71 5.86
C ALA A 71 14.29 2.17 6.67
N ALA A 72 13.40 2.96 6.05
CA ALA A 72 12.06 3.20 6.60
C ALA A 72 11.19 1.95 6.41
N CYS A 73 10.17 1.76 7.25
CA CYS A 73 9.28 0.61 7.20
C CYS A 73 7.84 1.00 7.55
N HIS A 74 6.88 0.15 7.19
CA HIS A 74 5.46 0.34 7.49
C HIS A 74 5.02 -0.51 8.68
N TRP A 75 4.15 0.04 9.53
CA TRP A 75 3.61 -0.65 10.70
C TRP A 75 2.09 -0.66 10.75
N GLY A 76 1.47 0.52 10.69
CA GLY A 76 0.04 0.67 10.98
C GLY A 76 -0.87 -0.10 10.04
N GLY A 77 -0.54 -0.11 8.74
CA GLY A 77 -1.27 -0.89 7.74
C GLY A 77 -1.23 -2.39 8.00
N PRO A 78 -0.04 -3.03 8.05
CA PRO A 78 0.07 -4.46 8.34
C PRO A 78 -0.55 -4.85 9.68
N ALA A 79 -0.50 -3.99 10.70
CA ALA A 79 -1.16 -4.23 11.98
C ALA A 79 -2.70 -4.23 11.84
N ALA A 80 -3.26 -3.35 11.03
CA ALA A 80 -4.71 -3.30 10.75
C ALA A 80 -5.20 -4.51 9.95
N PHE A 81 -4.36 -5.04 9.05
CA PHE A 81 -4.71 -6.17 8.18
C PHE A 81 -4.46 -7.56 8.79
N ALA A 82 -3.90 -7.68 9.98
CA ALA A 82 -3.41 -8.95 10.50
C ALA A 82 -4.50 -10.04 10.59
N GLU A 83 -5.71 -9.72 11.04
CA GLU A 83 -6.87 -10.63 11.08
C GLU A 83 -7.35 -11.00 9.67
N ILE A 84 -7.42 -10.01 8.76
CA ILE A 84 -7.83 -10.20 7.36
C ILE A 84 -6.85 -11.13 6.66
N MET A 85 -5.54 -10.90 6.80
CA MET A 85 -4.51 -11.75 6.19
C MET A 85 -4.50 -13.16 6.79
N SER A 86 -4.70 -13.29 8.11
CA SER A 86 -4.82 -14.58 8.76
C SER A 86 -6.03 -15.37 8.25
N ALA A 87 -7.19 -14.73 8.14
CA ALA A 87 -8.42 -15.35 7.65
C ALA A 87 -8.30 -15.80 6.18
N ILE A 88 -7.77 -14.94 5.30
CA ILE A 88 -7.59 -15.26 3.89
C ILE A 88 -6.57 -16.40 3.72
N HIS A 89 -5.37 -16.30 4.33
CA HIS A 89 -4.35 -17.34 4.19
C HIS A 89 -4.80 -18.67 4.79
N GLY A 90 -5.50 -18.66 5.93
CA GLY A 90 -6.09 -19.87 6.49
C GLY A 90 -7.08 -20.54 5.54
N LEU A 91 -7.93 -19.76 4.87
CA LEU A 91 -8.90 -20.28 3.90
C LEU A 91 -8.21 -20.82 2.64
N ILE A 92 -7.31 -20.04 2.00
CA ILE A 92 -6.68 -20.47 0.75
C ILE A 92 -5.70 -21.64 0.95
N PHE A 93 -5.02 -21.71 2.09
CA PHE A 93 -4.10 -22.80 2.41
C PHE A 93 -4.81 -24.08 2.89
N ALA A 94 -6.08 -23.99 3.26
CA ALA A 94 -6.91 -25.17 3.50
C ALA A 94 -7.36 -25.89 2.22
N THR A 95 -6.92 -25.43 1.04
CA THR A 95 -7.24 -26.05 -0.26
C THR A 95 -6.71 -27.47 -0.31
N THR A 96 -7.56 -28.41 -0.71
CA THR A 96 -7.23 -29.83 -0.87
C THR A 96 -7.37 -30.28 -2.33
N GLY A 97 -6.60 -31.30 -2.72
CA GLY A 97 -6.67 -31.89 -4.06
C GLY A 97 -5.96 -31.12 -5.16
N ARG A 98 -5.60 -29.85 -4.93
CA ARG A 98 -4.81 -28.98 -5.82
C ARG A 98 -4.08 -27.92 -5.01
N THR A 99 -3.14 -27.20 -5.64
CA THR A 99 -2.45 -26.10 -4.94
C THR A 99 -3.36 -24.90 -4.74
N TRP A 100 -3.08 -24.08 -3.71
CA TRP A 100 -3.88 -22.90 -3.39
C TRP A 100 -4.03 -21.96 -4.60
N HIS A 101 -2.96 -21.75 -5.38
CA HIS A 101 -2.96 -20.86 -6.54
C HIS A 101 -3.66 -21.45 -7.80
N GLU A 102 -4.03 -22.73 -7.77
CA GLU A 102 -4.94 -23.32 -8.77
C GLU A 102 -6.42 -23.09 -8.39
N ALA A 103 -6.71 -22.84 -7.10
CA ALA A 103 -8.04 -22.56 -6.60
C ALA A 103 -8.32 -21.07 -6.44
N TYR A 104 -7.27 -20.27 -6.20
CA TYR A 104 -7.40 -18.85 -5.89
C TYR A 104 -6.35 -18.03 -6.62
N ASN A 105 -6.71 -16.80 -7.02
CA ASN A 105 -5.79 -15.70 -7.18
C ASN A 105 -5.84 -14.88 -5.89
N PHE A 106 -4.70 -14.58 -5.30
CA PHE A 106 -4.60 -13.64 -4.19
C PHE A 106 -3.69 -12.49 -4.59
N ALA A 107 -4.16 -11.26 -4.33
CA ALA A 107 -3.36 -10.05 -4.48
C ALA A 107 -3.66 -9.05 -3.37
N ASN A 108 -2.69 -8.21 -3.07
CA ASN A 108 -2.76 -7.19 -2.05
C ASN A 108 -2.56 -5.81 -2.70
N ASP A 109 -3.61 -5.00 -2.81
CA ASP A 109 -3.52 -3.65 -3.39
C ASP A 109 -2.96 -2.62 -2.40
N ALA A 110 -2.99 -2.93 -1.11
CA ALA A 110 -2.35 -2.14 -0.07
C ALA A 110 -0.86 -2.51 0.07
N GLY A 111 -0.03 -2.25 -0.95
CA GLY A 111 1.34 -2.73 -1.06
C GLY A 111 2.23 -2.48 0.15
N HIS A 112 2.03 -1.37 0.86
CA HIS A 112 2.71 -1.05 2.11
C HIS A 112 2.41 -2.03 3.27
N THR A 113 1.46 -2.95 3.10
CA THR A 113 1.14 -4.00 4.09
C THR A 113 1.77 -5.35 3.75
N GLU A 114 2.65 -5.42 2.77
CA GLU A 114 3.25 -6.67 2.29
C GLU A 114 4.11 -7.37 3.34
N ASN A 115 4.75 -6.65 4.25
CA ASN A 115 5.46 -7.24 5.38
C ASN A 115 4.52 -8.03 6.32
N GLY A 116 3.23 -7.66 6.40
CA GLY A 116 2.19 -8.46 7.07
C GLY A 116 1.90 -9.77 6.33
N VAL A 117 1.94 -9.77 4.99
CA VAL A 117 1.82 -10.98 4.16
C VAL A 117 3.03 -11.89 4.39
N TYR A 118 4.24 -11.34 4.43
CA TYR A 118 5.44 -12.14 4.74
C TYR A 118 5.36 -12.75 6.15
N ALA A 119 4.89 -11.98 7.13
CA ALA A 119 4.75 -12.45 8.51
C ALA A 119 3.77 -13.63 8.61
N VAL A 120 2.56 -13.52 8.04
CA VAL A 120 1.59 -14.62 8.09
C VAL A 120 2.09 -15.85 7.32
N ARG A 121 2.76 -15.67 6.18
CA ARG A 121 3.33 -16.77 5.40
C ARG A 121 4.48 -17.47 6.12
N ALA A 122 5.31 -16.74 6.85
CA ALA A 122 6.36 -17.35 7.67
C ALA A 122 5.78 -18.22 8.80
N LEU A 123 4.62 -17.86 9.35
CA LEU A 123 3.91 -18.70 10.33
C LEU A 123 3.48 -20.04 9.73
N TYR A 124 3.12 -20.09 8.44
CA TYR A 124 2.79 -21.33 7.72
C TYR A 124 4.03 -22.05 7.11
N GLY A 125 5.22 -21.48 7.21
CA GLY A 125 6.42 -22.01 6.53
C GLY A 125 6.30 -21.98 4.98
N PHE A 126 5.51 -21.07 4.43
CA PHE A 126 5.28 -20.93 2.98
C PHE A 126 6.61 -20.70 2.24
N ASP A 127 6.88 -21.49 1.18
CA ASP A 127 8.10 -21.38 0.39
C ASP A 127 9.39 -21.48 1.23
N GLY A 128 9.38 -22.26 2.30
CA GLY A 128 10.49 -22.37 3.22
C GLY A 128 10.75 -21.12 4.09
N MET A 129 9.84 -20.16 4.10
CA MET A 129 9.95 -18.98 4.95
C MET A 129 9.99 -19.35 6.44
N THR A 130 10.92 -18.77 7.15
CA THR A 130 11.11 -18.92 8.60
C THR A 130 11.25 -17.56 9.26
N PHE A 131 11.28 -17.51 10.57
CA PHE A 131 11.57 -16.26 11.30
C PHE A 131 12.96 -15.71 10.97
N ASP A 132 13.93 -16.59 10.66
CA ASP A 132 15.26 -16.15 10.24
C ASP A 132 15.26 -15.50 8.87
N THR A 133 14.46 -15.98 7.92
CA THR A 133 14.34 -15.32 6.61
C THR A 133 13.76 -13.91 6.73
N LEU A 134 12.87 -13.65 7.71
CA LEU A 134 12.30 -12.33 7.94
C LEU A 134 13.33 -11.28 8.40
N LYS A 135 14.45 -11.72 9.00
CA LYS A 135 15.54 -10.81 9.41
C LYS A 135 16.19 -10.10 8.22
N GLY A 136 16.06 -10.66 7.03
CA GLY A 136 16.53 -10.08 5.77
C GLY A 136 15.59 -9.04 5.14
N PHE A 137 14.44 -8.74 5.75
CA PHE A 137 13.47 -7.80 5.19
C PHE A 137 14.09 -6.45 4.81
N ARG A 138 13.84 -5.98 3.58
CA ARG A 138 14.44 -4.77 2.97
C ARG A 138 15.98 -4.82 2.85
N GLY A 139 16.59 -5.99 3.03
CA GLY A 139 18.02 -6.17 2.74
C GLY A 139 18.27 -6.24 1.23
N ILE A 140 19.47 -5.81 0.78
CA ILE A 140 19.81 -5.69 -0.65
C ILE A 140 19.72 -7.03 -1.40
N ASP A 141 20.04 -8.14 -0.73
CA ASP A 141 20.01 -9.49 -1.32
C ASP A 141 18.71 -10.25 -0.99
N SER A 142 17.71 -9.56 -0.39
CA SER A 142 16.47 -10.19 0.05
C SER A 142 15.38 -10.07 -0.99
N LYS A 143 14.61 -11.16 -1.18
CA LYS A 143 13.37 -11.13 -1.94
C LYS A 143 12.19 -10.50 -1.16
N LEU A 144 12.38 -10.20 0.13
CA LEU A 144 11.38 -9.58 1.00
C LEU A 144 11.51 -8.06 0.94
N THR A 145 10.97 -7.48 -0.10
CA THR A 145 11.00 -6.04 -0.40
C THR A 145 9.95 -5.26 0.40
N GLY A 146 10.03 -3.94 0.39
CA GLY A 146 9.11 -3.05 1.12
C GLY A 146 7.66 -3.13 0.65
N HIS A 147 7.47 -3.44 -0.63
CA HIS A 147 6.21 -3.73 -1.30
C HIS A 147 6.34 -5.07 -2.03
N GLY A 148 5.25 -5.67 -2.45
CA GLY A 148 5.30 -6.92 -3.21
C GLY A 148 5.88 -6.69 -4.61
N GLU A 149 6.99 -7.35 -4.91
CA GLU A 149 7.70 -7.24 -6.20
C GLU A 149 7.75 -8.62 -6.87
N ALA A 150 6.90 -8.83 -7.88
CA ALA A 150 6.76 -10.12 -8.55
C ALA A 150 8.05 -10.59 -9.26
N HIS A 151 8.90 -9.67 -9.71
CA HIS A 151 10.16 -9.99 -10.35
C HIS A 151 11.26 -10.46 -9.37
N LEU A 152 11.18 -10.05 -8.11
CA LEU A 152 12.13 -10.42 -7.04
C LEU A 152 11.62 -11.60 -6.19
N ASN A 153 10.28 -11.69 -6.01
CA ASN A 153 9.65 -12.74 -5.21
C ASN A 153 8.50 -13.42 -5.98
N PRO A 154 8.77 -14.04 -7.14
CA PRO A 154 7.73 -14.63 -7.98
C PRO A 154 7.07 -15.87 -7.35
N GLU A 155 7.68 -16.48 -6.35
CA GLU A 155 7.12 -17.58 -5.57
C GLU A 155 6.02 -17.10 -4.62
N GLY A 156 6.09 -15.84 -4.19
CA GLY A 156 5.16 -15.24 -3.22
C GLY A 156 4.23 -14.18 -3.79
N VAL A 157 4.64 -13.47 -4.83
CA VAL A 157 3.93 -12.30 -5.35
C VAL A 157 3.52 -12.54 -6.80
N LEU A 158 2.21 -12.54 -7.06
CA LEU A 158 1.66 -12.69 -8.41
C LEU A 158 1.71 -11.38 -9.19
N LEU A 159 1.34 -10.28 -8.55
CA LEU A 159 1.30 -8.92 -9.10
C LEU A 159 2.07 -7.98 -8.19
N SER A 160 2.95 -7.16 -8.76
CA SER A 160 3.62 -6.09 -8.00
C SER A 160 2.62 -5.02 -7.55
N ASN A 161 2.77 -4.50 -6.32
CA ASN A 161 1.71 -3.75 -5.66
C ASN A 161 2.15 -2.43 -4.98
N GLY A 162 3.31 -1.89 -5.31
CA GLY A 162 3.81 -0.64 -4.69
C GLY A 162 2.83 0.55 -4.83
N PRO A 163 2.43 0.94 -6.05
CA PRO A 163 1.47 2.01 -6.25
C PRO A 163 0.06 1.61 -5.80
N LEU A 164 -0.50 2.34 -4.85
CA LEU A 164 -1.85 2.11 -4.35
C LEU A 164 -2.90 2.22 -5.46
N GLY A 165 -3.95 1.41 -5.41
CA GLY A 165 -5.06 1.42 -6.36
C GLY A 165 -4.79 0.73 -7.69
N SER A 166 -3.53 0.36 -8.00
CA SER A 166 -3.15 -0.22 -9.30
C SER A 166 -3.34 -1.74 -9.37
N THR A 167 -3.30 -2.44 -8.24
CA THR A 167 -3.39 -3.90 -8.21
C THR A 167 -4.82 -4.40 -8.37
N LEU A 168 -5.81 -3.67 -7.87
CA LEU A 168 -7.23 -4.02 -8.00
C LEU A 168 -7.65 -4.17 -9.47
N PRO A 169 -7.41 -3.22 -10.39
CA PRO A 169 -7.75 -3.40 -11.80
C PRO A 169 -6.93 -4.51 -12.47
N GLN A 170 -5.70 -4.79 -12.03
CA GLN A 170 -4.93 -5.93 -12.52
C GLN A 170 -5.60 -7.26 -12.13
N THR A 171 -6.15 -7.37 -10.91
CA THR A 171 -6.90 -8.57 -10.48
C THR A 171 -8.20 -8.76 -11.25
N GLN A 172 -8.84 -7.68 -11.68
CA GLN A 172 -9.96 -7.75 -12.65
C GLN A 172 -9.52 -8.49 -13.91
N GLY A 173 -8.34 -8.16 -14.46
CA GLY A 173 -7.76 -8.84 -15.61
C GLY A 173 -7.50 -10.33 -15.37
N LEU A 174 -7.01 -10.71 -14.17
CA LEU A 174 -6.85 -12.12 -13.79
C LEU A 174 -8.18 -12.88 -13.81
N ALA A 175 -9.23 -12.29 -13.21
CA ALA A 175 -10.56 -12.91 -13.17
C ALA A 175 -11.19 -13.04 -14.56
N ILE A 176 -10.96 -12.07 -15.46
CA ILE A 176 -11.37 -12.16 -16.88
C ILE A 176 -10.61 -13.29 -17.58
N GLY A 177 -9.30 -13.34 -17.42
CA GLY A 177 -8.45 -14.38 -18.01
C GLY A 177 -8.84 -15.78 -17.56
N ASP A 178 -9.14 -15.96 -16.27
CA ASP A 178 -9.63 -17.25 -15.75
C ASP A 178 -11.01 -17.61 -16.30
N ARG A 179 -11.89 -16.64 -16.51
CA ARG A 179 -13.20 -16.88 -17.14
C ARG A 179 -13.04 -17.36 -18.59
N ILE A 180 -12.20 -16.67 -19.39
CA ILE A 180 -11.92 -17.04 -20.78
C ILE A 180 -11.28 -18.43 -20.85
N ALA A 181 -10.32 -18.70 -19.97
CA ALA A 181 -9.60 -19.98 -19.92
C ALA A 181 -10.39 -21.10 -19.23
N LYS A 182 -11.63 -20.83 -18.78
CA LYS A 182 -12.49 -21.78 -18.04
C LYS A 182 -11.78 -22.41 -16.82
N ARG A 183 -10.95 -21.64 -16.13
CA ARG A 183 -10.30 -22.07 -14.88
C ARG A 183 -11.27 -21.87 -13.72
N ASP A 184 -11.31 -22.85 -12.81
CA ASP A 184 -12.11 -22.77 -11.59
C ASP A 184 -11.31 -22.10 -10.47
N ARG A 185 -11.23 -20.76 -10.52
CA ARG A 185 -10.54 -19.94 -9.52
C ARG A 185 -11.45 -18.85 -8.98
N VAL A 186 -11.23 -18.51 -7.70
CA VAL A 186 -11.78 -17.30 -7.08
C VAL A 186 -10.66 -16.27 -6.96
N THR A 187 -10.91 -15.05 -7.38
CA THR A 187 -9.98 -13.94 -7.16
C THR A 187 -10.32 -13.25 -5.84
N ILE A 188 -9.33 -13.14 -4.95
CA ILE A 188 -9.41 -12.43 -3.67
C ILE A 188 -8.39 -11.30 -3.70
N VAL A 189 -8.83 -10.07 -3.44
CA VAL A 189 -7.96 -8.90 -3.36
C VAL A 189 -8.22 -8.12 -2.08
N THR A 190 -7.15 -7.69 -1.40
CA THR A 190 -7.24 -6.80 -0.24
C THR A 190 -6.97 -5.36 -0.67
N VAL A 191 -7.77 -4.41 -0.18
CA VAL A 191 -7.70 -2.98 -0.51
C VAL A 191 -7.75 -2.17 0.77
N SER A 192 -6.92 -1.15 0.93
CA SER A 192 -7.07 -0.18 2.03
C SER A 192 -8.01 0.95 1.63
N ASP A 193 -8.54 1.66 2.62
CA ASP A 193 -9.35 2.87 2.38
C ASP A 193 -8.55 3.96 1.64
N GLY A 194 -7.24 4.09 1.93
CA GLY A 194 -6.34 4.96 1.17
C GLY A 194 -6.20 4.52 -0.29
N ALA A 195 -5.96 3.22 -0.56
CA ALA A 195 -5.91 2.69 -1.93
C ALA A 195 -7.23 2.88 -2.69
N ALA A 196 -8.36 2.79 -1.98
CA ALA A 196 -9.69 3.04 -2.53
C ALA A 196 -9.96 4.50 -2.94
N MET A 197 -9.10 5.46 -2.56
CA MET A 197 -9.19 6.86 -3.00
C MET A 197 -8.70 7.05 -4.43
N GLU A 198 -7.85 6.18 -4.91
CA GLU A 198 -7.25 6.24 -6.24
C GLU A 198 -8.27 6.12 -7.38
N GLY A 199 -7.98 6.81 -8.50
CA GLY A 199 -8.83 6.82 -9.68
C GLY A 199 -9.02 5.44 -10.29
N GLU A 200 -7.94 4.68 -10.50
CA GLU A 200 -7.98 3.31 -11.04
C GLU A 200 -8.80 2.36 -10.16
N ALA A 201 -8.72 2.49 -8.83
CA ALA A 201 -9.55 1.72 -7.91
C ALA A 201 -11.04 2.06 -8.08
N LYS A 202 -11.38 3.35 -8.21
CA LYS A 202 -12.77 3.80 -8.42
C LYS A 202 -13.33 3.33 -9.76
N GLU A 203 -12.54 3.33 -10.80
CA GLU A 203 -12.91 2.75 -12.11
C GLU A 203 -13.19 1.25 -11.97
N ALA A 204 -12.34 0.51 -11.26
CA ALA A 204 -12.50 -0.91 -11.00
C ALA A 204 -13.75 -1.22 -10.14
N PHE A 205 -14.11 -0.35 -9.18
CA PHE A 205 -15.34 -0.52 -8.38
C PHE A 205 -16.61 -0.58 -9.22
N ALA A 206 -16.64 0.14 -10.34
CA ALA A 206 -17.76 0.10 -11.28
C ALA A 206 -17.60 -1.00 -12.35
N ALA A 207 -16.38 -1.19 -12.86
CA ALA A 207 -16.11 -2.11 -13.96
C ALA A 207 -16.27 -3.59 -13.54
N ILE A 208 -15.77 -3.99 -12.36
CA ILE A 208 -15.83 -5.37 -11.88
C ILE A 208 -17.28 -5.89 -11.84
N PRO A 209 -18.25 -5.26 -11.12
CA PRO A 209 -19.62 -5.75 -11.11
C PRO A 209 -20.30 -5.62 -12.48
N GLY A 210 -20.01 -4.57 -13.25
CA GLY A 210 -20.55 -4.41 -14.59
C GLY A 210 -20.14 -5.53 -15.56
N LEU A 211 -18.90 -5.99 -15.49
CA LEU A 211 -18.39 -7.10 -16.28
C LEU A 211 -18.85 -8.45 -15.74
N ALA A 212 -18.93 -8.61 -14.41
CA ALA A 212 -19.47 -9.81 -13.78
C ALA A 212 -20.93 -10.05 -14.18
N ALA A 213 -21.77 -9.01 -14.17
CA ALA A 213 -23.16 -9.09 -14.61
C ALA A 213 -23.30 -9.58 -16.07
N LYS A 214 -22.30 -9.33 -16.92
CA LYS A 214 -22.21 -9.79 -18.31
C LYS A 214 -21.52 -11.15 -18.45
N ASP A 215 -21.30 -11.85 -17.35
CA ASP A 215 -20.62 -13.16 -17.32
C ASP A 215 -19.18 -13.14 -17.88
N LYS A 216 -18.46 -12.03 -17.69
CA LYS A 216 -17.08 -11.82 -18.19
C LYS A 216 -16.00 -12.08 -17.14
N LEU A 217 -16.36 -12.27 -15.87
CA LEU A 217 -15.45 -12.54 -14.77
C LEU A 217 -15.71 -13.89 -14.10
N ASN A 218 -14.65 -14.47 -13.56
CA ASN A 218 -14.73 -15.51 -12.54
C ASN A 218 -15.15 -14.94 -11.18
N PRO A 219 -15.54 -15.79 -10.20
CA PRO A 219 -15.89 -15.35 -8.84
C PRO A 219 -14.87 -14.38 -8.27
N PHE A 220 -15.34 -13.25 -7.73
CA PHE A 220 -14.49 -12.16 -7.27
C PHE A 220 -14.88 -11.69 -5.87
N VAL A 221 -13.89 -11.58 -4.99
CA VAL A 221 -14.03 -11.08 -3.61
C VAL A 221 -13.02 -9.95 -3.38
N MET A 222 -13.50 -8.79 -2.98
CA MET A 222 -12.70 -7.67 -2.51
C MET A 222 -12.86 -7.51 -1.00
N VAL A 223 -11.75 -7.36 -0.27
CA VAL A 223 -11.76 -7.14 1.18
C VAL A 223 -11.17 -5.77 1.47
N VAL A 224 -12.00 -4.87 1.95
CA VAL A 224 -11.61 -3.49 2.30
C VAL A 224 -11.32 -3.40 3.79
N SER A 225 -10.11 -2.93 4.14
CA SER A 225 -9.75 -2.49 5.50
C SER A 225 -10.00 -0.98 5.60
N ASP A 226 -11.10 -0.61 6.24
CA ASP A 226 -11.52 0.78 6.44
C ASP A 226 -11.13 1.23 7.85
N ASN A 227 -10.05 1.99 7.95
CA ASN A 227 -9.46 2.44 9.22
C ASN A 227 -9.43 3.97 9.36
N ASP A 228 -10.01 4.70 8.41
CA ASP A 228 -10.08 6.17 8.36
C ASP A 228 -8.71 6.85 8.46
N THR A 229 -7.64 6.19 7.98
CA THR A 229 -6.29 6.73 8.17
C THR A 229 -5.43 6.54 6.93
N LYS A 230 -4.87 7.64 6.45
CA LYS A 230 -3.87 7.69 5.36
C LYS A 230 -2.47 7.93 5.96
N LEU A 231 -1.47 8.21 5.12
CA LEU A 231 -0.09 8.41 5.59
C LEU A 231 0.03 9.63 6.52
N SER A 232 -0.54 10.75 6.12
CA SER A 232 -0.37 12.04 6.83
C SER A 232 -1.36 12.26 7.98
N GLY A 233 -2.44 11.45 8.08
CA GLY A 233 -3.46 11.69 9.10
C GLY A 233 -4.78 10.96 8.88
N ARG A 234 -5.86 11.48 9.45
CA ARG A 234 -7.20 10.90 9.34
C ARG A 234 -7.86 11.32 8.03
N ILE A 235 -8.38 10.33 7.27
CA ILE A 235 -9.02 10.56 5.97
C ILE A 235 -10.20 11.51 6.10
N THR A 236 -11.12 11.22 7.01
CA THR A 236 -12.34 12.03 7.21
C THR A 236 -12.04 13.44 7.67
N LYS A 237 -11.00 13.63 8.52
CA LYS A 237 -10.64 14.94 9.06
C LYS A 237 -9.86 15.79 8.07
N ASP A 238 -8.89 15.18 7.39
CA ASP A 238 -7.86 15.91 6.64
C ASP A 238 -8.16 15.97 5.14
N SER A 239 -9.06 15.11 4.63
CA SER A 239 -9.51 15.10 3.24
C SER A 239 -11.04 15.05 3.15
N PHE A 240 -11.61 13.86 2.90
CA PHE A 240 -13.04 13.62 2.81
C PHE A 240 -13.38 12.17 3.17
N SER A 241 -14.58 11.95 3.71
CA SER A 241 -15.00 10.61 4.15
C SER A 241 -15.10 9.61 2.99
N MET A 242 -14.59 8.40 3.20
CA MET A 242 -14.76 7.26 2.29
C MET A 242 -16.08 6.49 2.52
N GLN A 243 -16.82 6.82 3.58
CA GLN A 243 -18.13 6.22 3.88
C GLN A 243 -19.12 6.26 2.70
N PRO A 244 -19.30 7.40 1.97
CA PRO A 244 -20.17 7.45 0.80
C PRO A 244 -19.72 6.47 -0.30
N THR A 245 -18.40 6.38 -0.56
CA THR A 245 -17.85 5.45 -1.55
C THR A 245 -18.18 4.00 -1.19
N PHE A 246 -17.91 3.58 0.04
CA PHE A 246 -18.17 2.19 0.46
C PHE A 246 -19.68 1.90 0.58
N SER A 247 -20.50 2.87 0.96
CA SER A 247 -21.95 2.72 0.99
C SER A 247 -22.55 2.57 -0.41
N ALA A 248 -21.92 3.16 -1.43
CA ALA A 248 -22.35 3.05 -2.82
C ALA A 248 -22.02 1.69 -3.47
N MET A 249 -21.17 0.85 -2.87
CA MET A 249 -20.77 -0.43 -3.46
C MET A 249 -21.96 -1.32 -3.85
N ALA A 250 -22.98 -1.40 -3.00
CA ALA A 250 -24.18 -2.16 -3.30
C ALA A 250 -24.93 -1.63 -4.54
N THR A 251 -24.99 -0.29 -4.69
CA THR A 251 -25.61 0.37 -5.85
C THR A 251 -24.79 0.12 -7.13
N LEU A 252 -23.47 -0.01 -7.02
CA LEU A 252 -22.60 -0.38 -8.14
C LEU A 252 -22.73 -1.84 -8.56
N GLY A 253 -23.42 -2.68 -7.78
CA GLY A 253 -23.67 -4.08 -8.09
C GLY A 253 -22.87 -5.09 -7.26
N TRP A 254 -22.11 -4.63 -6.25
CA TRP A 254 -21.44 -5.51 -5.30
C TRP A 254 -22.40 -6.08 -4.27
N ASN A 255 -22.19 -7.34 -3.88
CA ASN A 255 -22.79 -7.92 -2.69
C ASN A 255 -21.94 -7.54 -1.47
N VAL A 256 -22.45 -6.72 -0.55
CA VAL A 256 -21.67 -6.13 0.53
C VAL A 256 -21.87 -6.89 1.83
N ILE A 257 -20.77 -7.37 2.42
CA ILE A 257 -20.72 -7.92 3.79
C ILE A 257 -20.00 -6.90 4.67
N LYS A 258 -20.71 -6.35 5.66
CA LYS A 258 -20.08 -5.47 6.65
C LYS A 258 -19.54 -6.27 7.81
N VAL A 259 -18.32 -5.94 8.25
CA VAL A 259 -17.69 -6.45 9.46
C VAL A 259 -17.38 -5.26 10.36
N GLU A 260 -18.19 -5.07 11.40
CA GLU A 260 -18.10 -3.89 12.27
C GLU A 260 -16.85 -3.88 13.15
N ASN A 261 -16.29 -5.06 13.46
CA ASN A 261 -15.02 -5.22 14.14
C ASN A 261 -14.09 -6.11 13.32
N GLY A 262 -13.23 -5.50 12.50
CA GLY A 262 -12.23 -6.20 11.69
C GLY A 262 -11.07 -6.80 12.49
N HIS A 263 -11.05 -6.62 13.82
CA HIS A 263 -10.12 -7.26 14.75
C HIS A 263 -10.72 -8.46 15.49
N ASP A 264 -11.96 -8.82 15.18
CA ASP A 264 -12.55 -10.10 15.56
C ASP A 264 -12.23 -11.15 14.49
N LEU A 265 -11.19 -11.97 14.74
CA LEU A 265 -10.73 -13.00 13.81
C LEU A 265 -11.83 -14.00 13.43
N GLN A 266 -12.71 -14.33 14.39
CA GLN A 266 -13.85 -15.23 14.15
C GLN A 266 -14.82 -14.62 13.12
N ALA A 267 -15.22 -13.36 13.32
CA ALA A 267 -16.12 -12.66 12.43
C ALA A 267 -15.51 -12.44 11.04
N VAL A 268 -14.23 -12.07 10.98
CA VAL A 268 -13.50 -11.86 9.71
C VAL A 268 -13.39 -13.17 8.93
N TYR A 269 -13.02 -14.29 9.59
CA TYR A 269 -12.92 -15.58 8.91
C TYR A 269 -14.25 -16.03 8.33
N GLN A 270 -15.33 -15.93 9.10
CA GLN A 270 -16.68 -16.28 8.63
C GLN A 270 -17.14 -15.38 7.47
N ALA A 271 -16.79 -14.09 7.50
CA ALA A 271 -17.08 -13.18 6.40
C ALA A 271 -16.33 -13.57 5.12
N VAL A 272 -15.04 -13.94 5.21
CA VAL A 272 -14.24 -14.38 4.06
C VAL A 272 -14.77 -15.71 3.50
N GLU A 273 -15.05 -16.69 4.35
CA GLU A 273 -15.62 -17.97 3.95
C GLU A 273 -16.98 -17.78 3.24
N LYS A 274 -17.87 -16.98 3.84
CA LYS A 274 -19.17 -16.64 3.29
C LYS A 274 -19.04 -15.90 1.95
N ALA A 275 -18.14 -14.93 1.84
CA ALA A 275 -17.93 -14.17 0.62
C ALA A 275 -17.48 -15.06 -0.54
N VAL A 276 -16.54 -15.97 -0.30
CA VAL A 276 -16.10 -16.95 -1.30
C VAL A 276 -17.23 -17.87 -1.73
N ALA A 277 -18.03 -18.38 -0.78
CA ALA A 277 -19.19 -19.21 -1.09
C ALA A 277 -20.24 -18.45 -1.93
N MET A 278 -20.53 -17.20 -1.57
CA MET A 278 -21.48 -16.35 -2.30
C MET A 278 -20.99 -16.03 -3.71
N ALA A 279 -19.71 -15.67 -3.88
CA ALA A 279 -19.13 -15.38 -5.19
C ALA A 279 -19.13 -16.62 -6.11
N LYS A 280 -18.87 -17.81 -5.55
CA LYS A 280 -18.98 -19.08 -6.30
C LYS A 280 -20.43 -19.42 -6.69
N ALA A 281 -21.37 -19.20 -5.78
CA ALA A 281 -22.79 -19.48 -6.04
C ALA A 281 -23.38 -18.53 -7.10
N ASN A 282 -22.94 -17.28 -7.16
CA ASN A 282 -23.36 -16.30 -8.15
C ASN A 282 -22.16 -15.48 -8.67
N PRO A 283 -21.40 -16.00 -9.65
CA PRO A 283 -20.28 -15.29 -10.24
C PRO A 283 -20.63 -13.95 -10.89
N LYS A 284 -21.90 -13.72 -11.22
CA LYS A 284 -22.37 -12.46 -11.83
C LYS A 284 -22.47 -11.30 -10.83
N GLN A 285 -22.30 -11.57 -9.54
CA GLN A 285 -22.35 -10.57 -8.50
C GLN A 285 -21.13 -10.72 -7.58
N PRO A 286 -20.07 -9.91 -7.76
CA PRO A 286 -18.89 -9.96 -6.94
C PRO A 286 -19.21 -9.54 -5.50
N VAL A 287 -18.38 -9.97 -4.54
CA VAL A 287 -18.60 -9.71 -3.12
C VAL A 287 -17.56 -8.72 -2.61
N CYS A 288 -18.01 -7.70 -1.87
CA CYS A 288 -17.18 -6.76 -1.13
C CYS A 288 -17.35 -7.00 0.37
N ILE A 289 -16.27 -7.35 1.06
CA ILE A 289 -16.22 -7.34 2.52
C ILE A 289 -15.73 -5.95 2.93
N TRP A 290 -16.56 -5.22 3.64
CA TRP A 290 -16.23 -3.91 4.20
C TRP A 290 -15.98 -4.05 5.70
N ALA A 291 -14.69 -4.17 6.10
CA ALA A 291 -14.28 -4.38 7.46
C ALA A 291 -13.79 -3.07 8.10
N LYS A 292 -14.36 -2.71 9.24
CA LYS A 292 -13.87 -1.62 10.08
C LYS A 292 -12.67 -2.08 10.88
N THR A 293 -11.55 -1.40 10.71
CA THR A 293 -10.29 -1.71 11.38
C THR A 293 -9.71 -0.48 12.07
N ILE A 294 -8.66 -0.67 12.84
CA ILE A 294 -7.90 0.40 13.50
C ILE A 294 -6.47 0.32 12.96
N LYS A 295 -5.99 1.39 12.35
CA LYS A 295 -4.59 1.45 11.90
C LYS A 295 -3.64 1.47 13.09
N GLY A 296 -2.63 0.59 13.06
CA GLY A 296 -1.69 0.45 14.18
C GLY A 296 -2.23 -0.35 15.37
N TYR A 297 -3.28 -1.16 15.16
CA TYR A 297 -3.91 -1.98 16.18
C TYR A 297 -2.93 -2.93 16.88
N GLY A 298 -3.10 -3.09 18.20
CA GLY A 298 -2.28 -3.94 19.06
C GLY A 298 -1.20 -3.19 19.85
N VAL A 299 -0.99 -1.88 19.56
CA VAL A 299 -0.11 -1.00 20.32
C VAL A 299 -0.77 0.36 20.49
N LYS A 300 -1.12 0.70 21.72
CA LYS A 300 -1.93 1.88 22.05
C LYS A 300 -1.38 3.18 21.50
N SER A 301 -0.08 3.39 21.59
CA SER A 301 0.56 4.61 21.09
C SER A 301 0.42 4.79 19.57
N THR A 302 0.28 3.70 18.81
CA THR A 302 0.03 3.75 17.35
C THR A 302 -1.45 3.83 17.01
N GLU A 303 -2.33 3.21 17.78
CA GLU A 303 -3.78 3.34 17.62
C GLU A 303 -4.27 4.78 17.81
N GLU A 304 -3.73 5.47 18.82
CA GLU A 304 -4.08 6.85 19.18
C GLU A 304 -3.40 7.90 18.29
N ASN A 305 -2.34 7.54 17.59
CA ASN A 305 -1.61 8.46 16.70
C ASN A 305 -2.47 8.82 15.47
N SER A 306 -2.38 10.08 15.03
CA SER A 306 -3.16 10.58 13.89
C SER A 306 -2.89 9.83 12.59
N SER A 307 -1.66 9.37 12.36
CA SER A 307 -1.28 8.54 11.20
C SER A 307 -1.43 7.03 11.45
N GLY A 308 -1.88 6.61 12.66
CA GLY A 308 -2.00 5.21 13.02
C GLY A 308 -0.65 4.46 12.98
N GLY A 309 0.48 5.17 13.22
CA GLY A 309 1.80 4.58 13.06
C GLY A 309 2.03 4.07 11.62
N HIS A 310 1.67 4.84 10.59
CA HIS A 310 1.87 4.45 9.19
C HIS A 310 3.31 3.98 8.94
N GLY A 311 4.30 4.82 9.29
CA GLY A 311 5.68 4.39 9.43
C GLY A 311 5.91 3.64 10.75
N PHE A 312 6.89 2.77 10.79
CA PHE A 312 7.26 2.05 12.01
C PHE A 312 7.76 3.03 13.07
N PRO A 313 7.19 3.01 14.30
CA PRO A 313 7.42 4.07 15.28
C PRO A 313 8.77 3.98 16.00
N LEU A 314 9.45 2.82 15.95
CA LEU A 314 10.74 2.64 16.62
C LEU A 314 11.89 2.93 15.65
N ALA A 315 12.76 3.84 16.02
CA ALA A 315 13.96 4.17 15.25
C ALA A 315 15.10 3.14 15.41
N ASN A 316 14.98 2.24 16.38
CA ASN A 316 16.00 1.24 16.73
C ASN A 316 15.42 0.13 17.64
N GLY A 317 16.30 -0.72 18.19
CA GLY A 317 15.93 -1.83 19.07
C GLY A 317 15.65 -1.49 20.53
N GLU A 318 15.79 -0.21 20.95
CA GLU A 318 15.72 0.18 22.38
C GLU A 318 14.42 -0.26 23.08
N LYS A 319 13.27 -0.01 22.46
CA LYS A 319 11.93 -0.27 23.03
C LYS A 319 11.23 -1.47 22.43
N ILE A 320 11.93 -2.30 21.67
CA ILE A 320 11.28 -3.42 20.95
C ILE A 320 10.70 -4.50 21.91
N VAL A 321 11.30 -4.71 23.06
CA VAL A 321 10.82 -5.71 24.04
C VAL A 321 9.46 -5.29 24.59
N GLU A 322 9.31 -4.03 24.98
CA GLU A 322 8.05 -3.47 25.47
C GLU A 322 6.99 -3.46 24.37
N PHE A 323 7.37 -3.07 23.17
CA PHE A 323 6.49 -3.03 22.02
C PHE A 323 5.90 -4.41 21.70
N VAL A 324 6.75 -5.43 21.63
CA VAL A 324 6.29 -6.82 21.39
C VAL A 324 5.48 -7.35 22.57
N ASN A 325 5.85 -6.99 23.81
CA ASN A 325 5.10 -7.40 24.99
C ASN A 325 3.68 -6.81 25.02
N GLU A 326 3.50 -5.58 24.57
CA GLU A 326 2.18 -4.94 24.44
C GLU A 326 1.31 -5.67 23.40
N ILE A 327 1.86 -6.04 22.23
CA ILE A 327 1.14 -6.81 21.19
C ILE A 327 0.55 -8.11 21.76
N PHE A 328 1.26 -8.77 22.66
CA PHE A 328 0.81 -10.01 23.29
C PHE A 328 0.04 -9.81 24.62
N GLY A 329 -0.24 -8.56 25.00
CA GLY A 329 -0.93 -8.25 26.27
C GLY A 329 -0.17 -8.73 27.51
N GLY A 330 1.16 -8.68 27.48
CA GLY A 330 2.03 -9.09 28.59
C GLY A 330 2.42 -10.58 28.59
N GLN A 331 1.93 -11.38 27.66
CA GLN A 331 2.18 -12.83 27.59
C GLN A 331 2.98 -13.21 26.34
N THR A 332 4.12 -12.59 26.16
CA THR A 332 4.97 -12.79 24.97
C THR A 332 5.56 -14.21 24.96
N PRO A 333 5.35 -15.00 23.90
CA PRO A 333 5.99 -16.31 23.76
C PRO A 333 7.53 -16.18 23.72
N ALA A 334 8.23 -17.17 24.29
CA ALA A 334 9.68 -17.12 24.49
C ALA A 334 10.47 -16.76 23.21
N GLU A 335 10.13 -17.35 22.06
CA GLU A 335 10.82 -17.11 20.80
C GLU A 335 10.77 -15.63 20.36
N PHE A 336 9.62 -14.96 20.51
CA PHE A 336 9.48 -13.52 20.23
C PHE A 336 10.23 -12.67 21.26
N ALA A 337 10.13 -13.05 22.55
CA ALA A 337 10.82 -12.36 23.63
C ALA A 337 12.34 -12.43 23.46
N ASP A 338 12.87 -13.60 23.08
CA ASP A 338 14.30 -13.80 22.90
C ASP A 338 14.82 -13.05 21.66
N TRP A 339 14.06 -13.04 20.57
CA TRP A 339 14.40 -12.24 19.39
C TRP A 339 14.37 -10.74 19.73
N ALA A 340 13.34 -10.24 20.40
CA ALA A 340 13.26 -8.84 20.82
C ALA A 340 14.43 -8.45 21.75
N LYS A 341 14.78 -9.30 22.72
CA LYS A 341 15.95 -9.10 23.59
C LYS A 341 17.27 -9.05 22.80
N SER A 342 17.43 -9.95 21.82
CA SER A 342 18.64 -9.93 20.97
C SER A 342 18.79 -8.60 20.22
N LEU A 343 17.71 -8.06 19.67
CA LEU A 343 17.70 -6.76 18.99
C LEU A 343 18.01 -5.59 19.92
N ARG A 344 17.54 -5.66 21.17
CA ARG A 344 17.90 -4.66 22.20
C ARG A 344 19.39 -4.72 22.52
N VAL A 345 19.94 -5.92 22.77
CA VAL A 345 21.36 -6.11 23.07
C VAL A 345 22.24 -5.62 21.91
N ASP A 346 21.84 -5.88 20.67
CA ASP A 346 22.55 -5.40 19.48
C ASP A 346 22.52 -3.87 19.38
N TRP A 347 21.42 -3.26 19.73
CA TRP A 347 21.32 -1.80 19.81
C TRP A 347 22.21 -1.22 20.90
N GLU A 348 22.17 -1.78 22.12
CA GLU A 348 23.01 -1.35 23.25
C GLU A 348 24.51 -1.36 22.91
N LYS A 349 24.99 -2.45 22.28
CA LYS A 349 26.38 -2.56 21.81
C LYS A 349 26.74 -1.50 20.76
N LYS A 350 25.83 -1.24 19.80
CA LYS A 350 26.06 -0.22 18.76
C LYS A 350 26.04 1.19 19.34
N ASP A 351 25.15 1.48 20.27
CA ASP A 351 25.04 2.78 20.94
C ASP A 351 26.28 3.07 21.82
N GLU A 352 26.76 2.07 22.57
CA GLU A 352 28.01 2.17 23.34
C GLU A 352 29.21 2.42 22.45
N ALA A 353 29.33 1.64 21.34
CA ALA A 353 30.41 1.82 20.38
C ALA A 353 30.38 3.23 19.73
N LYS A 354 29.18 3.77 19.47
CA LYS A 354 28.98 5.11 18.92
C LYS A 354 29.40 6.18 19.94
N LYS A 355 29.05 6.03 21.21
CA LYS A 355 29.43 6.92 22.30
C LYS A 355 30.97 6.95 22.49
N LEU A 356 31.60 5.77 22.46
CA LEU A 356 33.06 5.65 22.56
C LEU A 356 33.76 6.33 21.37
N LYS A 357 33.27 6.13 20.15
CA LYS A 357 33.81 6.80 18.95
C LYS A 357 33.62 8.32 19.03
N ALA A 358 32.48 8.80 19.49
CA ALA A 358 32.22 10.23 19.66
C ALA A 358 33.12 10.86 20.72
N ALA A 359 33.39 10.16 21.82
CA ALA A 359 34.30 10.62 22.86
C ALA A 359 35.78 10.65 22.43
N ALA A 360 36.19 9.78 21.50
CA ALA A 360 37.53 9.69 20.94
C ALA A 360 37.74 10.58 19.70
N ALA A 361 36.69 11.14 19.12
CA ALA A 361 36.77 11.95 17.92
C ALA A 361 37.34 13.34 18.27
N PRO A 362 38.33 13.86 17.50
CA PRO A 362 38.73 15.27 17.62
C PRO A 362 37.51 16.16 17.34
N ALA A 363 37.48 17.36 17.95
CA ALA A 363 36.42 18.32 17.74
C ALA A 363 36.11 18.43 16.24
N ALA A 364 34.90 18.03 15.86
CA ALA A 364 34.50 18.00 14.45
C ALA A 364 34.67 19.43 13.88
N ALA A 365 35.30 19.53 12.72
CA ALA A 365 35.22 20.75 11.93
C ALA A 365 33.74 21.16 11.79
N PRO A 366 33.41 22.45 11.82
CA PRO A 366 32.02 22.88 11.72
C PRO A 366 31.40 22.26 10.47
N SER A 367 30.49 21.31 10.67
CA SER A 367 29.73 20.73 9.58
C SER A 367 28.82 21.81 9.01
N VAL A 368 28.97 22.10 7.73
CA VAL A 368 27.97 22.91 7.03
C VAL A 368 26.66 22.15 7.15
N LYS A 369 25.72 22.66 7.96
CA LYS A 369 24.34 22.14 7.98
C LYS A 369 23.74 22.45 6.63
N THR A 370 23.59 21.44 5.80
CA THR A 370 22.80 21.53 4.58
C THR A 370 21.37 21.16 4.90
N ASP A 371 20.43 22.06 4.63
CA ASP A 371 19.01 21.76 4.66
C ASP A 371 18.66 20.73 3.56
N LYS A 372 17.62 19.95 3.77
CA LYS A 372 17.06 19.11 2.71
C LYS A 372 16.52 19.99 1.57
N ILE A 373 16.72 19.59 0.34
CA ILE A 373 16.27 20.35 -0.85
C ILE A 373 14.78 20.72 -0.77
N GLN A 374 13.96 19.79 -0.30
CA GLN A 374 12.50 19.98 -0.13
C GLN A 374 12.17 21.16 0.81
N ALA A 375 13.04 21.50 1.77
CA ALA A 375 12.82 22.60 2.67
C ALA A 375 12.91 23.97 1.95
N GLY A 376 13.70 24.08 0.89
CA GLY A 376 13.81 25.28 0.05
C GLY A 376 12.49 25.62 -0.62
N MET A 377 11.83 24.63 -1.23
CA MET A 377 10.52 24.84 -1.87
C MET A 377 9.48 25.42 -0.90
N ALA A 378 9.40 24.88 0.32
CA ALA A 378 8.49 25.43 1.33
C ALA A 378 8.84 26.87 1.74
N LYS A 379 10.14 27.18 1.86
CA LYS A 379 10.60 28.55 2.16
C LYS A 379 10.23 29.53 1.05
N GLY A 380 10.49 29.17 -0.22
CA GLY A 380 10.11 29.99 -1.39
C GLY A 380 8.60 30.22 -1.48
N ALA A 381 7.79 29.16 -1.25
CA ALA A 381 6.34 29.28 -1.22
C ALA A 381 5.85 30.21 -0.09
N ILE A 382 6.44 30.13 1.12
CA ILE A 382 6.10 31.01 2.26
C ILE A 382 6.45 32.45 1.92
N LYS A 383 7.64 32.71 1.39
CA LYS A 383 8.11 34.05 0.99
C LYS A 383 7.18 34.68 -0.06
N ALA A 384 6.86 33.93 -1.12
CA ALA A 384 5.94 34.39 -2.16
C ALA A 384 4.53 34.72 -1.57
N ALA A 385 4.03 33.91 -0.68
CA ALA A 385 2.75 34.15 -0.02
C ALA A 385 2.78 35.39 0.92
N GLN A 386 3.90 35.64 1.60
CA GLN A 386 4.11 36.83 2.44
C GLN A 386 4.21 38.11 1.60
N GLU A 387 4.73 38.02 0.37
CA GLU A 387 4.75 39.12 -0.59
C GLU A 387 3.39 39.37 -1.24
N GLY A 388 2.35 38.64 -0.84
CA GLY A 388 0.97 38.83 -1.29
C GLY A 388 0.57 38.01 -2.52
N LEU A 389 1.44 37.12 -2.99
CA LEU A 389 1.10 36.23 -4.12
C LEU A 389 0.06 35.18 -3.68
N PRO A 390 -0.90 34.81 -4.57
CA PRO A 390 -1.99 33.90 -4.26
C PRO A 390 -1.56 32.43 -4.33
N VAL A 391 -0.53 32.05 -3.55
CA VAL A 391 -0.01 30.69 -3.50
C VAL A 391 -0.97 29.76 -2.75
N TYR A 392 -1.23 28.60 -3.32
CA TYR A 392 -2.01 27.51 -2.76
C TYR A 392 -1.28 26.17 -2.86
N SER A 393 -1.33 25.34 -1.82
CA SER A 393 -0.82 23.95 -1.88
C SER A 393 -1.97 22.98 -2.10
N VAL A 394 -1.79 22.04 -3.01
CA VAL A 394 -2.70 20.90 -3.21
C VAL A 394 -1.88 19.62 -3.08
N SER A 395 -2.24 18.75 -2.15
CA SER A 395 -1.45 17.56 -1.82
C SER A 395 -2.25 16.27 -1.95
N ALA A 396 -1.55 15.19 -2.23
CA ALA A 396 -2.08 13.83 -2.27
C ALA A 396 -1.45 12.95 -1.16
N ASP A 397 -1.63 13.35 0.10
CA ASP A 397 -1.25 12.60 1.31
C ASP A 397 0.25 12.46 1.63
N VAL A 398 1.15 13.08 0.89
CA VAL A 398 2.60 12.91 1.10
C VAL A 398 3.32 14.18 1.50
N GLN A 399 2.62 15.24 1.88
CA GLN A 399 3.14 16.58 2.19
C GLN A 399 4.25 16.61 3.25
N GLY A 400 4.25 15.66 4.19
CA GLY A 400 5.31 15.51 5.18
C GLY A 400 6.63 15.05 4.56
N SER A 401 6.55 14.15 3.60
CA SER A 401 7.71 13.57 2.89
C SER A 401 8.22 14.49 1.78
N THR A 402 7.32 15.20 1.10
CA THR A 402 7.69 16.17 0.05
C THR A 402 8.24 17.48 0.62
N GLY A 403 7.95 17.78 1.90
CA GLY A 403 8.46 18.96 2.61
C GLY A 403 7.53 20.17 2.59
N ILE A 404 6.44 20.18 1.80
CA ILE A 404 5.53 21.33 1.70
C ILE A 404 4.68 21.56 2.97
N SER A 405 4.66 20.62 3.91
CA SER A 405 3.89 20.72 5.16
C SER A 405 4.20 21.97 5.99
N THR A 406 5.41 22.53 5.86
CA THR A 406 5.79 23.80 6.53
C THR A 406 4.97 24.96 5.99
N PHE A 407 4.77 25.06 4.66
CA PHE A 407 3.89 26.06 4.05
C PHE A 407 2.43 25.89 4.54
N GLN A 408 1.94 24.65 4.55
CA GLN A 408 0.57 24.35 4.98
C GLN A 408 0.29 24.73 6.43
N LYS A 409 1.26 24.51 7.33
CA LYS A 409 1.19 24.94 8.73
C LYS A 409 1.21 26.48 8.88
N SER A 410 1.95 27.17 8.00
CA SER A 410 2.01 28.63 8.00
C SER A 410 0.76 29.28 7.44
N PHE A 411 0.09 28.61 6.49
CA PHE A 411 -1.12 29.11 5.81
C PHE A 411 -2.18 28.02 5.71
N PRO A 412 -2.81 27.62 6.82
CA PRO A 412 -3.76 26.48 6.84
C PRO A 412 -4.98 26.68 5.94
N ASP A 413 -5.38 27.94 5.67
CA ASP A 413 -6.49 28.27 4.77
C ASP A 413 -6.09 28.24 3.28
N ARG A 414 -4.80 28.01 2.95
CA ARG A 414 -4.27 27.93 1.59
C ARG A 414 -3.80 26.53 1.24
N PHE A 415 -4.47 25.53 1.78
CA PHE A 415 -4.13 24.13 1.61
C PHE A 415 -5.37 23.31 1.27
N ILE A 416 -5.23 22.42 0.31
CA ILE A 416 -6.25 21.45 -0.11
C ILE A 416 -5.64 20.06 -0.08
N GLU A 417 -6.24 19.13 0.66
CA GLU A 417 -5.87 17.72 0.67
C GLU A 417 -6.92 16.93 -0.11
N VAL A 418 -6.51 16.33 -1.23
CA VAL A 418 -7.40 15.58 -2.12
C VAL A 418 -7.42 14.06 -1.85
N GLY A 419 -6.67 13.62 -0.84
CA GLY A 419 -6.48 12.21 -0.56
C GLY A 419 -5.43 11.57 -1.47
N VAL A 420 -5.24 10.25 -1.38
CA VAL A 420 -4.30 9.51 -2.23
C VAL A 420 -4.87 9.48 -3.65
N ALA A 421 -4.61 10.53 -4.44
CA ALA A 421 -5.22 10.75 -5.75
C ALA A 421 -4.40 11.73 -6.60
N GLU A 422 -3.21 11.34 -7.06
CA GLU A 422 -2.26 12.22 -7.72
C GLU A 422 -2.80 12.84 -9.02
N SER A 423 -3.55 12.09 -9.80
CA SER A 423 -4.19 12.62 -11.02
C SER A 423 -5.19 13.74 -10.70
N ASN A 424 -6.02 13.53 -9.68
CA ASN A 424 -6.99 14.54 -9.21
C ASN A 424 -6.30 15.78 -8.64
N MET A 425 -5.21 15.59 -7.89
CA MET A 425 -4.40 16.66 -7.33
C MET A 425 -3.90 17.62 -8.41
N ILE A 426 -3.27 17.09 -9.46
CA ILE A 426 -2.71 17.91 -10.54
C ILE A 426 -3.83 18.60 -11.34
N SER A 427 -4.92 17.90 -11.64
CA SER A 427 -6.08 18.49 -12.31
C SER A 427 -6.73 19.60 -11.49
N THR A 428 -6.83 19.43 -10.16
CA THR A 428 -7.32 20.48 -9.23
C THR A 428 -6.40 21.69 -9.26
N GLY A 429 -5.07 21.48 -9.24
CA GLY A 429 -4.09 22.55 -9.39
C GLY A 429 -4.28 23.31 -10.71
N ALA A 430 -4.48 22.61 -11.84
CA ALA A 430 -4.73 23.24 -13.12
C ALA A 430 -5.99 24.14 -13.09
N GLY A 431 -7.07 23.67 -12.45
CA GLY A 431 -8.28 24.47 -12.25
C GLY A 431 -8.03 25.73 -11.42
N LEU A 432 -7.30 25.62 -10.32
CA LEU A 432 -6.92 26.76 -9.47
C LEU A 432 -6.07 27.78 -10.24
N ALA A 433 -5.11 27.30 -11.04
CA ALA A 433 -4.29 28.18 -11.87
C ALA A 433 -5.12 29.01 -12.87
N LYS A 434 -6.15 28.42 -13.46
CA LYS A 434 -7.10 29.14 -14.35
C LYS A 434 -7.97 30.15 -13.62
N CYS A 435 -8.12 30.00 -12.29
CA CYS A 435 -8.80 30.99 -11.44
C CYS A 435 -7.87 32.11 -10.94
N GLY A 436 -6.60 32.11 -11.36
CA GLY A 436 -5.62 33.15 -11.00
C GLY A 436 -4.82 32.86 -9.73
N PHE A 437 -4.86 31.63 -9.21
CA PHE A 437 -4.00 31.19 -8.11
C PHE A 437 -2.68 30.61 -8.61
N ILE A 438 -1.71 30.51 -7.72
CA ILE A 438 -0.41 29.85 -7.95
C ILE A 438 -0.44 28.51 -7.20
N PRO A 439 -0.91 27.40 -7.82
CA PRO A 439 -0.96 26.13 -7.17
C PRO A 439 0.42 25.47 -7.15
N ILE A 440 0.80 24.94 -5.98
CA ILE A 440 1.89 23.98 -5.82
C ILE A 440 1.25 22.62 -5.54
N VAL A 441 1.45 21.68 -6.46
CA VAL A 441 1.00 20.28 -6.33
C VAL A 441 2.19 19.41 -5.97
N ASP A 442 2.05 18.48 -5.01
CA ASP A 442 3.19 17.76 -4.47
C ASP A 442 2.95 16.26 -4.31
N THR A 443 3.90 15.47 -4.82
CA THR A 443 3.92 14.01 -4.65
C THR A 443 5.33 13.44 -4.84
N PHE A 444 5.48 12.11 -4.76
CA PHE A 444 6.72 11.43 -5.13
C PHE A 444 6.91 11.43 -6.65
N GLY A 445 8.17 11.51 -7.09
CA GLY A 445 8.52 11.60 -8.50
C GLY A 445 7.92 10.48 -9.33
N GLN A 446 7.96 9.23 -8.85
CA GLN A 446 7.40 8.09 -9.57
C GLN A 446 5.90 8.28 -9.85
N PHE A 447 5.13 8.71 -8.86
CA PHE A 447 3.68 8.86 -9.02
C PHE A 447 3.31 10.13 -9.81
N GLY A 448 4.07 11.20 -9.59
CA GLY A 448 3.89 12.44 -10.36
C GLY A 448 4.10 12.26 -11.87
N VAL A 449 5.10 11.47 -12.27
CA VAL A 449 5.38 11.26 -13.70
C VAL A 449 4.61 10.10 -14.33
N THR A 450 4.04 9.19 -13.56
CA THR A 450 3.22 8.09 -14.10
C THR A 450 1.73 8.40 -14.03
N LYS A 451 1.15 8.50 -12.85
CA LYS A 451 -0.27 8.84 -12.65
C LYS A 451 -0.60 10.29 -13.02
N GLY A 452 0.38 11.18 -12.85
CA GLY A 452 0.23 12.61 -13.14
C GLY A 452 0.54 13.03 -14.58
N ASN A 453 1.05 12.15 -15.45
CA ASN A 453 1.49 12.55 -16.80
C ASN A 453 0.36 13.14 -17.65
N LEU A 454 -0.78 12.47 -17.76
CA LEU A 454 -1.93 12.99 -18.52
C LEU A 454 -2.48 14.30 -17.90
N PRO A 455 -2.71 14.43 -16.59
CA PRO A 455 -3.09 15.70 -16.00
C PRO A 455 -2.09 16.84 -16.23
N LEU A 456 -0.79 16.59 -16.15
CA LEU A 456 0.25 17.59 -16.49
C LEU A 456 0.16 18.02 -17.97
N THR A 457 0.00 17.05 -18.87
CA THR A 457 -0.20 17.32 -20.29
C THR A 457 -1.44 18.19 -20.51
N MET A 458 -2.56 17.87 -19.85
CA MET A 458 -3.79 18.65 -19.98
C MET A 458 -3.68 20.03 -19.35
N ALA A 459 -2.94 20.19 -18.25
CA ALA A 459 -2.64 21.48 -17.64
C ALA A 459 -1.83 22.36 -18.61
N ALA A 460 -0.79 21.78 -19.25
CA ALA A 460 0.05 22.46 -20.22
C ALA A 460 -0.74 22.89 -21.47
N LEU A 461 -1.54 22.00 -22.05
CA LEU A 461 -2.42 22.31 -23.19
C LEU A 461 -3.47 23.37 -22.85
N SER A 462 -3.94 23.38 -21.60
CA SER A 462 -4.86 24.40 -21.09
C SER A 462 -4.16 25.71 -20.74
N GLN A 463 -2.84 25.81 -20.88
CA GLN A 463 -2.04 26.96 -20.45
C GLN A 463 -2.33 27.33 -19.00
N ALA A 464 -2.42 26.33 -18.13
CA ALA A 464 -2.62 26.47 -16.69
C ALA A 464 -1.24 26.38 -16.00
N PRO A 465 -0.71 27.46 -15.42
CA PRO A 465 0.60 27.47 -14.79
C PRO A 465 0.54 26.74 -13.44
N VAL A 466 0.97 25.48 -13.41
CA VAL A 466 1.04 24.64 -12.21
C VAL A 466 2.51 24.46 -11.82
N ILE A 467 2.84 24.63 -10.54
CA ILE A 467 4.14 24.27 -9.99
C ILE A 467 4.01 22.85 -9.46
N ALA A 468 4.64 21.86 -10.12
CA ALA A 468 4.64 20.48 -9.74
C ALA A 468 5.94 20.15 -8.95
N MET A 469 5.82 19.91 -7.67
CA MET A 469 6.93 19.58 -6.76
C MET A 469 7.01 18.07 -6.56
N PHE A 470 7.97 17.42 -7.22
CA PHE A 470 8.16 15.98 -7.15
C PHE A 470 9.43 15.63 -6.38
N SER A 471 9.27 14.91 -5.27
CA SER A 471 10.38 14.47 -4.44
C SER A 471 10.74 13.00 -4.69
N HIS A 472 11.78 12.48 -4.04
CA HIS A 472 12.20 11.07 -4.13
C HIS A 472 12.47 10.62 -5.57
N VAL A 473 13.19 11.44 -6.34
CA VAL A 473 13.56 11.14 -7.72
C VAL A 473 14.78 10.22 -7.80
N GLY A 474 14.92 9.48 -8.88
CA GLY A 474 15.99 8.52 -9.10
C GLY A 474 15.94 7.35 -8.12
N PHE A 475 17.08 7.00 -7.52
CA PHE A 475 17.22 5.88 -6.59
C PHE A 475 17.12 6.29 -5.10
N GLN A 476 16.69 7.49 -4.80
CA GLN A 476 16.65 8.00 -3.41
C GLN A 476 15.68 7.21 -2.52
N ASP A 477 14.64 6.64 -3.10
CA ASP A 477 13.68 5.79 -2.40
C ASP A 477 14.03 4.30 -2.52
N ALA A 478 15.28 3.96 -2.23
CA ALA A 478 15.78 2.60 -2.35
C ALA A 478 15.04 1.61 -1.43
N ALA A 479 14.60 2.07 -0.25
CA ALA A 479 13.96 1.22 0.75
C ALA A 479 12.54 0.77 0.34
N ASP A 480 11.81 1.58 -0.42
CA ASP A 480 10.48 1.24 -0.91
C ASP A 480 10.50 0.43 -2.22
N GLY A 481 11.67 0.37 -2.88
CA GLY A 481 11.91 -0.50 -4.02
C GLY A 481 11.57 0.10 -5.38
N ALA A 482 11.63 -0.73 -6.42
CA ALA A 482 11.55 -0.34 -7.81
C ALA A 482 10.26 0.42 -8.17
N SER A 483 9.16 0.12 -7.51
CA SER A 483 7.86 0.77 -7.72
C SER A 483 7.81 2.24 -7.27
N HIS A 484 8.77 2.70 -6.47
CA HIS A 484 8.89 4.07 -5.97
C HIS A 484 10.07 4.85 -6.59
N GLN A 485 10.99 4.17 -7.27
CA GLN A 485 12.19 4.75 -7.86
C GLN A 485 11.86 5.43 -9.19
N ALA A 486 11.85 6.76 -9.20
CA ALA A 486 11.56 7.56 -10.40
C ALA A 486 12.80 7.73 -11.28
N THR A 487 13.18 6.70 -12.02
CA THR A 487 14.37 6.71 -12.89
C THR A 487 14.12 7.32 -14.27
N THR A 488 12.85 7.46 -14.67
CA THR A 488 12.44 7.96 -16.00
C THR A 488 11.83 9.35 -15.98
N TYR A 489 11.92 10.08 -14.87
CA TYR A 489 11.17 11.31 -14.67
C TYR A 489 11.47 12.40 -15.71
N PHE A 490 12.72 12.60 -16.10
CA PHE A 490 13.06 13.55 -17.18
C PHE A 490 12.44 13.14 -18.51
N ALA A 491 12.58 11.87 -18.90
CA ALA A 491 12.00 11.38 -20.15
C ALA A 491 10.46 11.48 -20.15
N ALA A 492 9.82 11.22 -19.01
CA ALA A 492 8.36 11.26 -18.90
C ALA A 492 7.77 12.67 -19.07
N VAL A 493 8.48 13.72 -18.61
CA VAL A 493 7.95 15.10 -18.64
C VAL A 493 8.56 15.96 -19.73
N SER A 494 9.70 15.57 -20.33
CA SER A 494 10.40 16.37 -21.32
C SER A 494 9.62 16.59 -22.63
N SER A 495 8.67 15.72 -22.94
CA SER A 495 7.81 15.82 -24.13
C SER A 495 6.54 16.64 -23.91
N ILE A 496 6.23 17.05 -22.68
CA ILE A 496 5.05 17.84 -22.37
C ILE A 496 5.31 19.29 -22.80
N PRO A 497 4.50 19.87 -23.69
CA PRO A 497 4.74 21.24 -24.22
C PRO A 497 4.62 22.26 -23.08
N HIS A 498 5.34 23.37 -23.19
CA HIS A 498 5.33 24.50 -22.25
C HIS A 498 5.73 24.11 -20.80
N THR A 499 6.45 23.00 -20.64
CA THR A 499 6.93 22.52 -19.33
C THR A 499 8.41 22.84 -19.16
N VAL A 500 8.76 23.41 -18.00
CA VAL A 500 10.16 23.61 -17.57
C VAL A 500 10.44 22.64 -16.44
N VAL A 501 11.48 21.83 -16.55
CA VAL A 501 11.91 20.88 -15.54
C VAL A 501 13.15 21.41 -14.84
N ILE A 502 13.07 21.59 -13.53
CA ILE A 502 14.16 22.06 -12.69
C ILE A 502 14.52 20.98 -11.68
N SER A 503 15.81 20.67 -11.55
CA SER A 503 16.34 19.74 -10.57
C SER A 503 17.35 20.47 -9.69
N PRO A 504 16.92 21.08 -8.56
CA PRO A 504 17.81 21.86 -7.72
C PRO A 504 18.82 20.97 -6.99
N SER A 505 20.03 21.48 -6.78
CA SER A 505 21.14 20.78 -6.12
C SER A 505 21.17 20.99 -4.61
N CYS A 506 20.55 22.07 -4.13
CA CYS A 506 20.49 22.42 -2.71
C CYS A 506 19.18 23.13 -2.35
N ALA A 507 18.96 23.37 -1.05
CA ALA A 507 17.77 24.06 -0.55
C ALA A 507 17.68 25.52 -1.00
N ASP A 508 18.81 26.22 -1.09
CA ASP A 508 18.85 27.64 -1.50
C ASP A 508 18.49 27.80 -2.98
N GLU A 509 18.90 26.83 -3.82
CA GLU A 509 18.50 26.82 -5.24
C GLU A 509 17.02 26.46 -5.41
N ALA A 510 16.47 25.66 -4.51
CA ALA A 510 15.07 25.29 -4.52
C ALA A 510 14.15 26.41 -3.98
N GLU A 511 14.66 27.34 -3.15
CA GLU A 511 13.97 28.53 -2.67
C GLU A 511 13.80 29.59 -3.79
#